data_508aeb55357aad50ecd692aaa8f6d49b
#
_entry.id   508aeb55357aad50ecd692aaa8f6d49b
#
_cell.length_a   1.000
_cell.length_b   1.000
_cell.length_c   1.000
_cell.angle_alpha   90.00
_cell.angle_beta   90.00
_cell.angle_gamma   90.00
#
_symmetry.space_group_name_H-M   'P 1'
#
loop_
_entity.id
_entity.type
_entity.pdbx_description
1 polymer ?
#
loop_
_entity_poly.entity_id
_entity_poly.type
_entity_poly.pdbx_seq_one_letter_code
_entity_poly.pdbx_strand_id
1 'polypeptide(L)'
;MALFIRLLLACADPGRTLRAVADPAWQGDAAIIAGVLRRRLGAWRSRWAARWQRRGVRAAAVVLCLGLAVWLLGGSAPPPLVHPPVVIGHRGCIYEVENTLPAIETAAALGADYAEIDVQLSADGVPVVVHDGNLWRLAGQNVSVGDSTAAQLAAIPLPASGYATQDGAIPTLEALLAWVAADPARPGLLVELKPAGDGAAPLAAAVLALVEQYDLGSRLMFMSQDLYSVNTLKSAHPEWWVGYCAYSSAGELDEGIWRYDVDFLAVEESMLSNRLTRLARSQSLPLYVWSVYDSDKMLQYLQMGVTGLITDYPDFARAVTDAYRAKNTAAYRLAAPGQAA
;
A
#
# COMPACT_ATOMS: atom_id res chain seq x y z
N MET A 1 0.97 -20.54 16.54
CA MET A 1 2.22 -21.33 16.31
C MET A 1 2.68 -22.08 17.56
N ALA A 2 2.93 -21.41 18.69
CA ALA A 2 3.35 -22.09 19.93
C ALA A 2 2.39 -23.19 20.43
N LEU A 3 1.08 -23.01 20.31
CA LEU A 3 0.06 -24.00 20.68
C LEU A 3 0.09 -25.23 19.76
N PHE A 4 0.34 -25.03 18.47
CA PHE A 4 0.38 -26.09 17.47
C PHE A 4 1.65 -26.95 17.63
N ILE A 5 2.79 -26.33 17.90
CA ILE A 5 4.05 -27.06 18.21
C ILE A 5 3.92 -27.86 19.50
N ARG A 6 3.25 -27.30 20.52
CA ARG A 6 2.96 -28.01 21.77
C ARG A 6 1.99 -29.19 21.59
N LEU A 7 1.00 -29.07 20.67
CA LEU A 7 0.10 -30.16 20.29
C LEU A 7 0.83 -31.28 19.51
N LEU A 8 1.76 -30.93 18.63
CA LEU A 8 2.60 -31.90 17.91
C LEU A 8 3.56 -32.66 18.86
N LEU A 9 4.16 -31.95 19.82
CA LEU A 9 4.99 -32.56 20.85
C LEU A 9 4.15 -33.47 21.80
N ALA A 10 2.86 -33.13 22.01
CA ALA A 10 1.90 -33.95 22.76
C ALA A 10 1.61 -35.29 22.06
N CYS A 11 1.58 -35.31 20.74
CA CYS A 11 1.42 -36.54 19.97
C CYS A 11 2.68 -37.44 20.06
N ALA A 12 3.86 -36.85 20.27
CA ALA A 12 5.13 -37.57 20.36
C ALA A 12 5.43 -38.14 21.76
N ASP A 13 5.03 -37.42 22.83
CA ASP A 13 5.18 -37.85 24.23
C ASP A 13 4.04 -37.35 25.13
N PRO A 14 2.93 -38.12 25.23
CA PRO A 14 1.74 -37.71 25.98
C PRO A 14 1.97 -37.46 27.47
N GLY A 15 2.99 -38.04 28.08
CA GLY A 15 3.30 -37.91 29.51
C GLY A 15 3.95 -36.56 29.89
N ARG A 16 4.77 -36.01 29.01
CA ARG A 16 5.48 -34.73 29.24
C ARG A 16 4.62 -33.50 28.99
N THR A 17 3.71 -33.59 28.04
CA THR A 17 2.97 -32.44 27.51
C THR A 17 1.73 -32.07 28.32
N LEU A 18 1.17 -33.03 29.05
CA LEU A 18 0.09 -32.76 30.02
C LEU A 18 0.53 -31.86 31.19
N ARG A 19 1.83 -31.80 31.49
CA ARG A 19 2.37 -30.90 32.53
C ARG A 19 2.62 -29.48 31.99
N ALA A 20 2.85 -29.31 30.70
CA ALA A 20 3.10 -28.00 30.09
C ALA A 20 1.82 -27.22 29.71
N VAL A 21 0.68 -27.90 29.61
CA VAL A 21 -0.64 -27.29 29.36
C VAL A 21 -1.31 -26.82 30.68
N ALA A 22 -0.73 -27.14 31.84
CA ALA A 22 -1.26 -26.78 33.13
C ALA A 22 -0.77 -25.40 33.65
N ASP A 23 -0.29 -24.52 32.78
CA ASP A 23 0.12 -23.16 33.11
C ASP A 23 -1.11 -22.29 33.44
N PRO A 24 -1.12 -21.62 34.65
CA PRO A 24 -2.29 -20.87 35.15
C PRO A 24 -2.82 -19.75 34.26
N ALA A 25 -2.04 -19.28 33.30
CA ALA A 25 -2.43 -18.20 32.38
C ALA A 25 -3.53 -18.58 31.33
N TRP A 26 -3.95 -19.87 31.30
CA TRP A 26 -4.89 -20.40 30.30
C TRP A 26 -6.14 -21.06 30.90
N GLN A 27 -6.61 -20.62 32.08
CA GLN A 27 -7.59 -21.34 32.87
C GLN A 27 -9.04 -21.43 32.40
N GLY A 28 -9.46 -20.75 31.32
CA GLY A 28 -10.85 -20.82 30.84
C GLY A 28 -11.10 -21.97 29.85
N ASP A 29 -10.53 -21.88 28.67
CA ASP A 29 -10.84 -22.78 27.55
C ASP A 29 -9.93 -24.02 27.51
N ALA A 30 -8.74 -23.96 28.07
CA ALA A 30 -7.77 -25.04 28.07
C ALA A 30 -8.25 -26.27 28.91
N ALA A 31 -9.00 -26.05 29.97
CA ALA A 31 -9.54 -27.13 30.82
C ALA A 31 -10.62 -27.95 30.08
N ILE A 32 -11.46 -27.31 29.28
CA ILE A 32 -12.53 -27.97 28.49
C ILE A 32 -11.87 -28.76 27.35
N ILE A 33 -10.92 -28.15 26.64
CA ILE A 33 -10.17 -28.79 25.54
C ILE A 33 -9.34 -29.97 26.06
N ALA A 34 -8.65 -29.80 27.19
CA ALA A 34 -7.89 -30.88 27.83
C ALA A 34 -8.78 -32.03 28.34
N GLY A 35 -10.00 -31.73 28.77
CA GLY A 35 -11.00 -32.73 29.18
C GLY A 35 -11.55 -33.55 28.01
N VAL A 36 -11.83 -32.90 26.89
CA VAL A 36 -12.29 -33.55 25.64
C VAL A 36 -11.16 -34.36 25.01
N LEU A 37 -9.95 -33.82 24.98
CA LEU A 37 -8.76 -34.51 24.47
C LEU A 37 -8.40 -35.73 25.32
N ARG A 38 -8.45 -35.65 26.67
CA ARG A 38 -8.20 -36.80 27.55
C ARG A 38 -9.19 -37.95 27.31
N ARG A 39 -10.48 -37.66 27.15
CA ARG A 39 -11.50 -38.68 26.88
C ARG A 39 -11.35 -39.31 25.51
N ARG A 40 -11.05 -38.50 24.46
CA ARG A 40 -10.86 -39.03 23.10
C ARG A 40 -9.53 -39.76 22.94
N LEU A 41 -8.44 -39.25 23.55
CA LEU A 41 -7.13 -39.92 23.54
C LEU A 41 -7.12 -41.20 24.36
N GLY A 42 -7.86 -41.29 25.49
CA GLY A 42 -8.01 -42.53 26.26
C GLY A 42 -8.69 -43.64 25.45
N ALA A 43 -9.79 -43.31 24.76
CA ALA A 43 -10.48 -44.25 23.89
C ALA A 43 -9.66 -44.63 22.64
N TRP A 44 -8.80 -43.73 22.17
CA TRP A 44 -7.92 -43.96 21.03
C TRP A 44 -6.73 -44.83 21.42
N ARG A 45 -6.12 -44.61 22.61
CA ARG A 45 -5.01 -45.46 23.11
C ARG A 45 -5.36 -46.94 23.21
N SER A 46 -6.56 -47.27 23.66
CA SER A 46 -6.97 -48.67 23.81
C SER A 46 -7.21 -49.40 22.46
N ARG A 47 -7.63 -48.66 21.43
CA ARG A 47 -7.91 -49.23 20.11
C ARG A 47 -6.73 -49.26 19.16
N TRP A 48 -5.72 -48.37 19.34
CA TRP A 48 -4.65 -48.15 18.39
C TRP A 48 -3.25 -48.50 18.91
N ALA A 49 -3.06 -48.73 20.22
CA ALA A 49 -1.78 -49.07 20.80
C ALA A 49 -1.09 -50.28 20.13
N ALA A 50 -1.86 -51.29 19.76
CA ALA A 50 -1.35 -52.48 19.07
C ALA A 50 -0.92 -52.25 17.59
N ARG A 51 -1.49 -51.21 16.90
CA ARG A 51 -1.14 -50.90 15.50
C ARG A 51 0.06 -49.97 15.36
N TRP A 52 0.34 -49.14 16.39
CA TRP A 52 1.43 -48.17 16.39
C TRP A 52 2.80 -48.77 16.70
N GLN A 53 2.86 -50.04 17.11
CA GLN A 53 4.12 -50.74 17.35
C GLN A 53 4.87 -51.08 16.05
N ARG A 54 4.24 -50.98 14.89
CA ARG A 54 4.91 -51.21 13.60
C ARG A 54 5.73 -49.96 13.22
N ARG A 55 7.08 -50.12 13.13
CA ARG A 55 8.04 -49.05 12.80
C ARG A 55 7.65 -48.25 11.55
N GLY A 56 7.02 -48.86 10.57
CA GLY A 56 6.62 -48.22 9.32
C GLY A 56 5.48 -47.19 9.50
N VAL A 57 4.49 -47.41 10.39
CA VAL A 57 3.38 -46.49 10.59
C VAL A 57 3.87 -45.23 11.34
N ARG A 58 4.85 -45.36 12.27
CA ARG A 58 5.46 -44.23 12.95
C ARG A 58 6.26 -43.37 11.97
N ALA A 59 7.05 -43.99 11.09
CA ALA A 59 7.82 -43.27 10.07
C ALA A 59 6.90 -42.50 9.09
N ALA A 60 5.82 -43.14 8.62
CA ALA A 60 4.85 -42.49 7.74
C ALA A 60 4.13 -41.30 8.42
N ALA A 61 3.74 -41.43 9.70
CA ALA A 61 3.12 -40.38 10.46
C ALA A 61 4.09 -39.19 10.69
N VAL A 62 5.35 -39.44 10.97
CA VAL A 62 6.38 -38.39 11.11
C VAL A 62 6.62 -37.68 9.79
N VAL A 63 6.70 -38.40 8.66
CA VAL A 63 6.86 -37.81 7.32
C VAL A 63 5.64 -36.97 6.94
N LEU A 64 4.42 -37.46 7.25
CA LEU A 64 3.20 -36.70 7.00
C LEU A 64 3.09 -35.45 7.88
N CYS A 65 3.46 -35.55 9.16
CA CYS A 65 3.50 -34.39 10.06
C CYS A 65 4.59 -33.38 9.68
N LEU A 66 5.76 -33.85 9.22
CA LEU A 66 6.82 -32.98 8.69
C LEU A 66 6.40 -32.34 7.37
N GLY A 67 5.77 -33.11 6.47
CA GLY A 67 5.21 -32.59 5.22
C GLY A 67 4.12 -31.56 5.45
N LEU A 68 3.21 -31.81 6.39
CA LEU A 68 2.17 -30.87 6.79
C LEU A 68 2.75 -29.64 7.53
N ALA A 69 3.79 -29.82 8.34
CA ALA A 69 4.50 -28.74 8.98
C ALA A 69 5.28 -27.89 7.97
N VAL A 70 5.93 -28.50 6.99
CA VAL A 70 6.57 -27.80 5.87
C VAL A 70 5.53 -27.09 5.01
N TRP A 71 4.36 -27.67 4.78
CA TRP A 71 3.24 -27.04 4.05
C TRP A 71 2.61 -25.89 4.85
N LEU A 72 2.46 -26.02 6.17
CA LEU A 72 1.89 -25.00 7.05
C LEU A 72 2.91 -23.93 7.47
N LEU A 73 4.21 -24.26 7.56
CA LEU A 73 5.30 -23.38 7.97
C LEU A 73 6.08 -22.84 6.76
N GLY A 74 6.15 -23.62 5.69
CA GLY A 74 6.49 -23.13 4.38
C GLY A 74 5.30 -22.33 3.90
N GLY A 75 5.11 -21.15 4.47
CA GLY A 75 4.26 -20.17 3.84
C GLY A 75 4.69 -20.14 2.39
N SER A 76 3.77 -20.44 1.47
CA SER A 76 4.02 -20.28 0.04
C SER A 76 4.81 -18.98 -0.09
N ALA A 77 6.00 -19.06 -0.68
CA ALA A 77 6.75 -17.85 -1.03
C ALA A 77 5.72 -16.89 -1.61
N PRO A 78 5.68 -15.64 -1.15
CA PRO A 78 4.71 -14.71 -1.69
C PRO A 78 4.75 -14.85 -3.20
N PRO A 79 3.58 -14.95 -3.88
CA PRO A 79 3.58 -15.00 -5.33
C PRO A 79 4.49 -13.86 -5.81
N PRO A 80 5.32 -14.08 -6.82
CA PRO A 80 6.23 -13.05 -7.30
C PRO A 80 5.42 -11.79 -7.52
N LEU A 81 5.91 -10.66 -7.00
CA LEU A 81 5.28 -9.37 -7.26
C LEU A 81 5.22 -9.21 -8.77
N VAL A 82 4.01 -9.09 -9.32
CA VAL A 82 3.79 -9.01 -10.78
C VAL A 82 4.46 -7.75 -11.33
N HIS A 83 4.66 -6.73 -10.48
CA HIS A 83 5.33 -5.48 -10.83
C HIS A 83 6.46 -5.17 -9.84
N PRO A 84 7.61 -4.67 -10.33
CA PRO A 84 8.64 -4.16 -9.44
C PRO A 84 8.07 -2.99 -8.62
N PRO A 85 8.49 -2.85 -7.35
CA PRO A 85 7.99 -1.75 -6.53
C PRO A 85 8.28 -0.41 -7.17
N VAL A 86 7.33 0.53 -7.07
CA VAL A 86 7.45 1.90 -7.58
C VAL A 86 7.81 2.87 -6.44
N VAL A 87 8.59 3.89 -6.76
CA VAL A 87 8.92 5.00 -5.88
C VAL A 87 8.10 6.21 -6.31
N ILE A 88 7.32 6.75 -5.39
CA ILE A 88 6.41 7.87 -5.62
C ILE A 88 6.80 9.00 -4.67
N GLY A 89 7.20 10.14 -5.21
CA GLY A 89 7.52 11.32 -4.42
C GLY A 89 6.25 12.00 -3.92
N HIS A 90 6.00 11.99 -2.60
CA HIS A 90 4.81 12.58 -1.96
C HIS A 90 4.84 14.11 -2.10
N ARG A 91 3.87 14.67 -2.79
CA ARG A 91 3.81 16.10 -3.17
C ARG A 91 5.10 16.59 -3.86
N GLY A 92 5.76 15.67 -4.60
CA GLY A 92 7.11 15.83 -5.09
C GLY A 92 8.16 15.29 -4.13
N CYS A 93 8.74 16.14 -3.29
CA CYS A 93 9.71 15.75 -2.26
C CYS A 93 9.87 16.85 -1.20
N ILE A 94 10.46 16.50 -0.05
CA ILE A 94 10.67 17.44 1.08
C ILE A 94 11.73 18.52 0.80
N TYR A 95 12.55 18.35 -0.23
CA TYR A 95 13.69 19.25 -0.52
C TYR A 95 13.28 20.53 -1.26
N GLU A 96 12.01 20.65 -1.63
CA GLU A 96 11.38 21.83 -2.21
C GLU A 96 9.98 22.05 -1.60
N VAL A 97 9.35 23.17 -1.94
CA VAL A 97 7.98 23.44 -1.47
C VAL A 97 7.02 22.42 -2.07
N GLU A 98 6.25 21.75 -1.24
CA GLU A 98 5.30 20.71 -1.62
C GLU A 98 4.36 21.14 -2.76
N ASN A 99 3.97 20.19 -3.63
CA ASN A 99 3.00 20.43 -4.71
C ASN A 99 3.42 21.52 -5.72
N THR A 100 4.71 21.79 -5.86
CA THR A 100 5.23 22.75 -6.83
C THR A 100 6.03 22.06 -7.93
N LEU A 101 6.20 22.71 -9.07
CA LEU A 101 7.02 22.18 -10.15
C LEU A 101 8.46 21.88 -9.70
N PRO A 102 9.18 22.75 -8.95
CA PRO A 102 10.49 22.41 -8.41
C PRO A 102 10.52 21.15 -7.56
N ALA A 103 9.50 20.88 -6.74
CA ALA A 103 9.43 19.65 -5.94
C ALA A 103 9.31 18.40 -6.81
N ILE A 104 8.55 18.48 -7.90
CA ILE A 104 8.37 17.38 -8.86
C ILE A 104 9.64 17.16 -9.66
N GLU A 105 10.32 18.24 -10.12
CA GLU A 105 11.61 18.18 -10.82
C GLU A 105 12.68 17.56 -9.94
N THR A 106 12.75 17.96 -8.69
CA THR A 106 13.70 17.40 -7.71
C THR A 106 13.41 15.94 -7.42
N ALA A 107 12.13 15.54 -7.23
CA ALA A 107 11.75 14.15 -7.08
C ALA A 107 12.17 13.29 -8.28
N ALA A 108 11.99 13.83 -9.50
CA ALA A 108 12.45 13.19 -10.74
C ALA A 108 13.98 12.98 -10.73
N ALA A 109 14.73 13.99 -10.39
CA ALA A 109 16.20 13.94 -10.31
C ALA A 109 16.69 12.93 -9.26
N LEU A 110 15.90 12.71 -8.20
CA LEU A 110 16.16 11.75 -7.13
C LEU A 110 15.68 10.34 -7.46
N GLY A 111 15.11 10.11 -8.67
CA GLY A 111 14.76 8.81 -9.19
C GLY A 111 13.35 8.34 -8.82
N ALA A 112 12.43 9.23 -8.53
CA ALA A 112 11.01 8.87 -8.41
C ALA A 112 10.47 8.35 -9.76
N ASP A 113 9.70 7.27 -9.72
CA ASP A 113 8.98 6.76 -10.90
C ASP A 113 7.75 7.62 -11.19
N TYR A 114 7.13 8.16 -10.14
CA TYR A 114 6.00 9.10 -10.17
C TYR A 114 6.20 10.19 -9.12
N ALA A 115 5.61 11.37 -9.37
CA ALA A 115 5.38 12.36 -8.33
C ALA A 115 3.90 12.36 -7.98
N GLU A 116 3.58 12.24 -6.70
CA GLU A 116 2.23 12.40 -6.21
C GLU A 116 1.92 13.89 -6.06
N ILE A 117 0.71 14.29 -6.39
CA ILE A 117 0.21 15.67 -6.33
C ILE A 117 -1.25 15.70 -5.88
N ASP A 118 -1.59 16.71 -5.08
CA ASP A 118 -2.95 16.95 -4.58
C ASP A 118 -3.68 17.96 -5.45
N VAL A 119 -4.86 17.63 -5.97
CA VAL A 119 -5.61 18.50 -6.87
C VAL A 119 -6.92 18.95 -6.25
N GLN A 120 -7.14 20.24 -6.23
CA GLN A 120 -8.39 20.90 -5.80
C GLN A 120 -8.92 21.82 -6.90
N LEU A 121 -10.16 22.26 -6.75
CA LEU A 121 -10.81 23.17 -7.70
C LEU A 121 -10.78 24.61 -7.18
N SER A 122 -10.29 25.54 -7.97
CA SER A 122 -10.36 26.97 -7.69
C SER A 122 -11.78 27.53 -7.89
N ALA A 123 -12.03 28.76 -7.46
CA ALA A 123 -13.33 29.43 -7.61
C ALA A 123 -13.78 29.59 -9.07
N ASP A 124 -12.85 29.70 -10.00
CA ASP A 124 -13.10 29.81 -11.44
C ASP A 124 -13.09 28.44 -12.16
N GLY A 125 -13.11 27.34 -11.39
CA GLY A 125 -13.24 25.97 -11.94
C GLY A 125 -11.96 25.40 -12.56
N VAL A 126 -10.80 25.97 -12.25
CA VAL A 126 -9.50 25.46 -12.71
C VAL A 126 -8.93 24.48 -11.70
N PRO A 127 -8.50 23.25 -12.11
CA PRO A 127 -7.77 22.35 -11.24
C PRO A 127 -6.40 22.93 -10.88
N VAL A 128 -6.17 23.18 -9.58
CA VAL A 128 -4.93 23.71 -9.01
C VAL A 128 -4.28 22.66 -8.11
N VAL A 129 -2.95 22.72 -7.95
CA VAL A 129 -2.19 21.69 -7.24
C VAL A 129 -1.78 22.22 -5.87
N VAL A 130 -2.51 21.77 -4.84
CA VAL A 130 -2.29 22.18 -3.45
C VAL A 130 -3.03 21.21 -2.52
N HIS A 131 -2.40 20.86 -1.37
CA HIS A 131 -2.97 19.91 -0.43
C HIS A 131 -4.07 20.50 0.43
N ASP A 132 -3.82 21.64 1.10
CA ASP A 132 -4.76 22.23 2.05
C ASP A 132 -5.79 23.09 1.34
N GLY A 133 -7.04 23.05 1.80
CA GLY A 133 -8.09 23.94 1.31
C GLY A 133 -7.89 25.40 1.74
N ASN A 134 -6.90 25.68 2.62
CA ASN A 134 -6.54 27.03 3.08
C ASN A 134 -5.02 27.17 3.16
N LEU A 135 -4.48 28.29 2.69
CA LEU A 135 -3.04 28.51 2.53
C LEU A 135 -2.32 28.95 3.83
N TRP A 136 -2.98 28.89 4.98
CA TRP A 136 -2.38 29.32 6.26
C TRP A 136 -1.08 28.57 6.58
N ARG A 137 -1.06 27.24 6.46
CA ARG A 137 0.12 26.42 6.76
C ARG A 137 1.24 26.67 5.75
N LEU A 138 0.89 26.77 4.48
CA LEU A 138 1.86 26.78 3.38
C LEU A 138 2.41 28.17 3.09
N ALA A 139 1.54 29.22 3.15
CA ALA A 139 1.90 30.59 2.80
C ALA A 139 1.78 31.59 3.97
N GLY A 140 1.32 31.17 5.15
CA GLY A 140 1.04 32.05 6.27
C GLY A 140 -0.14 33.01 6.02
N GLN A 141 -0.96 32.75 5.00
CA GLN A 141 -2.08 33.58 4.59
C GLN A 141 -3.41 32.83 4.73
N ASN A 142 -4.40 33.47 5.32
CA ASN A 142 -5.75 32.90 5.46
C ASN A 142 -6.53 33.08 4.15
N VAL A 143 -6.18 32.30 3.14
CA VAL A 143 -6.80 32.30 1.81
C VAL A 143 -7.38 30.93 1.53
N SER A 144 -8.67 30.87 1.22
CA SER A 144 -9.37 29.65 0.80
C SER A 144 -9.11 29.35 -0.68
N VAL A 145 -8.77 28.12 -0.99
CA VAL A 145 -8.53 27.67 -2.38
C VAL A 145 -9.83 27.76 -3.18
N GLY A 146 -10.93 27.22 -2.65
CA GLY A 146 -12.23 27.20 -3.34
C GLY A 146 -12.88 28.58 -3.51
N ASP A 147 -12.44 29.62 -2.78
CA ASP A 147 -12.94 31.00 -2.87
C ASP A 147 -12.02 31.91 -3.72
N SER A 148 -10.92 31.39 -4.25
CA SER A 148 -9.92 32.16 -4.99
C SER A 148 -9.79 31.62 -6.41
N THR A 149 -9.57 32.53 -7.38
CA THR A 149 -9.28 32.12 -8.76
C THR A 149 -7.88 31.51 -8.87
N ALA A 150 -7.65 30.69 -9.88
CA ALA A 150 -6.33 30.12 -10.14
C ALA A 150 -5.23 31.17 -10.28
N ALA A 151 -5.55 32.30 -10.95
CA ALA A 151 -4.63 33.42 -11.09
C ALA A 151 -4.29 34.10 -9.74
N GLN A 152 -5.27 34.24 -8.84
CA GLN A 152 -5.04 34.75 -7.48
C GLN A 152 -4.15 33.80 -6.68
N LEU A 153 -4.40 32.49 -6.74
CA LEU A 153 -3.62 31.45 -6.04
C LEU A 153 -2.18 31.42 -6.55
N ALA A 154 -1.97 31.47 -7.87
CA ALA A 154 -0.63 31.46 -8.47
C ALA A 154 0.19 32.72 -8.12
N ALA A 155 -0.46 33.84 -7.78
CA ALA A 155 0.21 35.07 -7.38
C ALA A 155 0.67 35.07 -5.89
N ILE A 156 0.26 34.05 -5.09
CA ILE A 156 0.67 33.95 -3.68
C ILE A 156 2.03 33.25 -3.62
N PRO A 157 3.07 33.93 -3.11
CA PRO A 157 4.37 33.28 -2.94
C PRO A 157 4.28 32.22 -1.85
N LEU A 158 4.84 31.05 -2.11
CA LEU A 158 5.00 29.99 -1.14
C LEU A 158 6.46 30.02 -0.65
N PRO A 159 6.72 30.53 0.57
CA PRO A 159 8.09 30.71 1.02
C PRO A 159 8.78 29.37 1.25
N ALA A 160 10.04 29.29 0.86
CA ALA A 160 10.89 28.16 1.18
C ALA A 160 10.95 27.94 2.69
N SER A 161 10.76 26.70 3.14
CA SER A 161 10.81 26.32 4.55
C SER A 161 11.35 24.90 4.70
N GLY A 162 11.86 24.56 5.88
CA GLY A 162 12.44 23.25 6.13
C GLY A 162 13.70 23.02 5.27
N TYR A 163 13.62 22.05 4.34
CA TYR A 163 14.70 21.70 3.42
C TYR A 163 14.55 22.33 2.04
N ALA A 164 13.46 23.06 1.79
CA ALA A 164 13.24 23.72 0.50
C ALA A 164 14.30 24.76 0.19
N THR A 165 14.80 24.75 -1.04
CA THR A 165 15.91 25.60 -1.46
C THR A 165 15.47 26.88 -2.15
N GLN A 166 14.20 26.96 -2.59
CA GLN A 166 13.63 28.12 -3.26
C GLN A 166 12.16 28.28 -2.98
N ASP A 167 11.65 29.51 -3.13
CA ASP A 167 10.23 29.79 -3.03
C ASP A 167 9.46 29.11 -4.16
N GLY A 168 8.22 28.70 -3.88
CA GLY A 168 7.32 28.08 -4.84
C GLY A 168 6.14 28.97 -5.20
N ALA A 169 5.32 28.44 -6.11
CA ALA A 169 4.01 28.98 -6.45
C ALA A 169 3.05 27.82 -6.73
N ILE A 170 1.76 28.03 -6.49
CA ILE A 170 0.72 27.02 -6.77
C ILE A 170 0.59 26.86 -8.29
N PRO A 171 0.88 25.68 -8.86
CA PRO A 171 0.69 25.43 -10.29
C PRO A 171 -0.76 25.00 -10.55
N THR A 172 -1.18 25.11 -11.81
CA THR A 172 -2.36 24.41 -12.30
C THR A 172 -1.99 22.96 -12.66
N LEU A 173 -2.98 22.06 -12.62
CA LEU A 173 -2.79 20.69 -13.12
C LEU A 173 -2.35 20.68 -14.58
N GLU A 174 -2.91 21.58 -15.40
CA GLU A 174 -2.54 21.74 -16.82
C GLU A 174 -1.04 22.00 -17.01
N ALA A 175 -0.46 22.89 -16.19
CA ALA A 175 0.97 23.19 -16.27
C ALA A 175 1.83 21.95 -15.99
N LEU A 176 1.44 21.11 -15.04
CA LEU A 176 2.16 19.87 -14.72
C LEU A 176 1.96 18.79 -15.78
N LEU A 177 0.74 18.63 -16.33
CA LEU A 177 0.49 17.72 -17.44
C LEU A 177 1.30 18.11 -18.69
N ALA A 178 1.34 19.40 -19.01
CA ALA A 178 2.15 19.92 -20.11
C ALA A 178 3.66 19.66 -19.87
N TRP A 179 4.11 19.86 -18.63
CA TRP A 179 5.49 19.57 -18.28
C TRP A 179 5.80 18.07 -18.45
N VAL A 180 4.96 17.16 -17.96
CA VAL A 180 5.15 15.71 -18.15
C VAL A 180 5.12 15.36 -19.64
N ALA A 181 4.20 15.91 -20.42
CA ALA A 181 4.05 15.63 -21.85
C ALA A 181 5.26 16.07 -22.69
N ALA A 182 5.94 17.13 -22.27
CA ALA A 182 7.08 17.71 -23.03
C ALA A 182 8.30 16.79 -23.11
N ASP A 183 8.44 15.80 -22.21
CA ASP A 183 9.58 14.88 -22.22
C ASP A 183 9.16 13.48 -21.70
N PRO A 184 9.28 12.43 -22.53
CA PRO A 184 8.95 11.06 -22.11
C PRO A 184 9.85 10.48 -21.02
N ALA A 185 11.02 11.10 -20.78
CA ALA A 185 11.93 10.68 -19.70
C ALA A 185 11.51 11.19 -18.31
N ARG A 186 10.58 12.13 -18.24
CA ARG A 186 10.05 12.65 -16.97
C ARG A 186 9.21 11.61 -16.26
N PRO A 187 9.15 11.64 -14.90
CA PRO A 187 8.31 10.74 -14.13
C PRO A 187 6.84 10.93 -14.48
N GLY A 188 6.02 9.92 -14.17
CA GLY A 188 4.57 10.06 -14.22
C GLY A 188 4.04 10.90 -13.05
N LEU A 189 2.73 11.12 -13.05
CA LEU A 189 2.03 11.75 -11.92
C LEU A 189 1.03 10.76 -11.30
N LEU A 190 1.00 10.71 -9.96
CA LEU A 190 -0.10 10.16 -9.19
C LEU A 190 -0.95 11.34 -8.70
N VAL A 191 -2.12 11.50 -9.29
CA VAL A 191 -3.02 12.64 -9.07
C VAL A 191 -4.05 12.28 -8.00
N GLU A 192 -3.95 12.85 -6.80
CA GLU A 192 -4.99 12.72 -5.78
C GLU A 192 -6.06 13.81 -5.97
N LEU A 193 -7.30 13.39 -6.22
CA LEU A 193 -8.44 14.30 -6.26
C LEU A 193 -8.92 14.56 -4.82
N LYS A 194 -8.90 15.84 -4.39
CA LYS A 194 -9.31 16.31 -3.05
C LYS A 194 -10.53 17.24 -3.14
N PRO A 195 -11.73 16.68 -3.32
CA PRO A 195 -12.93 17.52 -3.38
C PRO A 195 -13.19 18.17 -2.02
N ALA A 196 -13.58 19.46 -2.03
CA ALA A 196 -14.03 20.17 -0.85
C ALA A 196 -15.56 20.17 -0.77
N GLY A 197 -16.14 19.77 0.36
CA GLY A 197 -17.59 19.71 0.52
C GLY A 197 -18.26 18.88 -0.58
N ASP A 198 -19.23 19.46 -1.29
CA ASP A 198 -19.95 18.81 -2.40
C ASP A 198 -19.21 18.92 -3.76
N GLY A 199 -17.92 19.28 -3.74
CA GLY A 199 -17.12 19.57 -4.93
C GLY A 199 -16.63 18.36 -5.72
N ALA A 200 -17.01 17.13 -5.37
CA ALA A 200 -16.51 15.91 -6.04
C ALA A 200 -16.87 15.86 -7.54
N ALA A 201 -18.11 16.14 -7.88
CA ALA A 201 -18.56 16.10 -9.29
C ALA A 201 -17.89 17.17 -10.17
N PRO A 202 -17.84 18.46 -9.79
CA PRO A 202 -17.16 19.47 -10.59
C PRO A 202 -15.65 19.24 -10.67
N LEU A 203 -14.98 18.77 -9.61
CA LEU A 203 -13.55 18.47 -9.66
C LEU A 203 -13.26 17.30 -10.60
N ALA A 204 -13.99 16.20 -10.48
CA ALA A 204 -13.80 15.05 -11.35
C ALA A 204 -14.04 15.41 -12.83
N ALA A 205 -15.10 16.20 -13.12
CA ALA A 205 -15.39 16.65 -14.48
C ALA A 205 -14.28 17.55 -15.04
N ALA A 206 -13.74 18.48 -14.25
CA ALA A 206 -12.67 19.37 -14.67
C ALA A 206 -11.36 18.61 -14.93
N VAL A 207 -11.04 17.63 -14.07
CA VAL A 207 -9.85 16.77 -14.24
C VAL A 207 -9.99 15.91 -15.48
N LEU A 208 -11.14 15.24 -15.70
CA LEU A 208 -11.42 14.46 -16.91
C LEU A 208 -11.22 15.29 -18.18
N ALA A 209 -11.94 16.42 -18.29
CA ALA A 209 -11.89 17.28 -19.46
C ALA A 209 -10.48 17.80 -19.77
N LEU A 210 -9.63 17.95 -18.75
CA LEU A 210 -8.26 18.39 -18.93
C LEU A 210 -7.34 17.24 -19.35
N VAL A 211 -7.41 16.09 -18.62
CA VAL A 211 -6.51 14.95 -18.87
C VAL A 211 -6.75 14.33 -20.24
N GLU A 212 -7.98 14.30 -20.73
CA GLU A 212 -8.33 13.81 -22.08
C GLU A 212 -7.65 14.58 -23.21
N GLN A 213 -7.11 15.78 -22.94
CA GLN A 213 -6.35 16.55 -23.92
C GLN A 213 -4.89 16.10 -24.04
N TYR A 214 -4.43 15.21 -23.16
CA TYR A 214 -3.06 14.73 -23.08
C TYR A 214 -3.00 13.21 -23.29
N ASP A 215 -2.18 12.74 -24.21
CA ASP A 215 -1.93 11.30 -24.41
C ASP A 215 -0.74 10.86 -23.54
N LEU A 216 -0.99 10.72 -22.22
CA LEU A 216 0.03 10.34 -21.24
C LEU A 216 -0.05 8.85 -20.83
N GLY A 217 -1.16 8.17 -21.12
CA GLY A 217 -1.34 6.74 -20.87
C GLY A 217 -0.94 6.32 -19.44
N SER A 218 -0.08 5.32 -19.32
CA SER A 218 0.39 4.80 -18.03
C SER A 218 1.28 5.76 -17.22
N ARG A 219 1.58 6.94 -17.75
CA ARG A 219 2.29 8.01 -17.00
C ARG A 219 1.37 8.78 -16.07
N LEU A 220 0.06 8.50 -16.09
CA LEU A 220 -0.90 9.04 -15.13
C LEU A 220 -1.53 7.91 -14.31
N MET A 221 -1.56 8.13 -13.02
CA MET A 221 -2.35 7.36 -12.05
C MET A 221 -3.21 8.34 -11.27
N PHE A 222 -4.35 7.87 -10.80
CA PHE A 222 -5.29 8.69 -10.04
C PHE A 222 -5.63 8.01 -8.73
N MET A 223 -5.90 8.80 -7.69
CA MET A 223 -6.47 8.30 -6.45
C MET A 223 -7.37 9.34 -5.81
N SER A 224 -8.24 8.90 -4.93
CA SER A 224 -9.01 9.79 -4.05
C SER A 224 -9.46 9.04 -2.80
N GLN A 225 -9.70 9.76 -1.71
CA GLN A 225 -10.46 9.29 -0.55
C GLN A 225 -11.97 9.34 -0.81
N ASP A 226 -12.39 10.07 -1.84
CA ASP A 226 -13.78 10.19 -2.26
C ASP A 226 -14.15 9.14 -3.30
N LEU A 227 -15.06 8.23 -2.95
CA LEU A 227 -15.50 7.16 -3.84
C LEU A 227 -16.26 7.66 -5.08
N TYR A 228 -16.93 8.80 -5.00
CA TYR A 228 -17.60 9.37 -6.18
C TYR A 228 -16.55 9.73 -7.23
N SER A 229 -15.47 10.39 -6.83
CA SER A 229 -14.34 10.73 -7.71
C SER A 229 -13.71 9.47 -8.34
N VAL A 230 -13.42 8.44 -7.53
CA VAL A 230 -12.87 7.17 -8.00
C VAL A 230 -13.79 6.51 -9.04
N ASN A 231 -15.07 6.34 -8.69
CA ASN A 231 -16.06 5.69 -9.57
C ASN A 231 -16.28 6.49 -10.86
N THR A 232 -16.25 7.83 -10.78
CA THR A 232 -16.42 8.70 -11.96
C THR A 232 -15.27 8.50 -12.94
N LEU A 233 -14.02 8.51 -12.46
CA LEU A 233 -12.84 8.28 -13.32
C LEU A 233 -12.86 6.87 -13.93
N LYS A 234 -13.11 5.81 -13.13
CA LYS A 234 -13.18 4.44 -13.63
C LYS A 234 -14.32 4.23 -14.62
N SER A 235 -15.47 4.86 -14.42
CA SER A 235 -16.60 4.74 -15.35
C SER A 235 -16.35 5.45 -16.67
N ALA A 236 -15.64 6.57 -16.67
CA ALA A 236 -15.27 7.31 -17.87
C ALA A 236 -14.15 6.60 -18.64
N HIS A 237 -13.14 6.13 -17.93
CA HIS A 237 -11.94 5.52 -18.47
C HIS A 237 -11.56 4.24 -17.69
N PRO A 238 -12.18 3.10 -18.02
CA PRO A 238 -11.88 1.81 -17.37
C PRO A 238 -10.41 1.38 -17.48
N GLU A 239 -9.71 1.86 -18.50
CA GLU A 239 -8.29 1.59 -18.76
C GLU A 239 -7.34 2.43 -17.92
N TRP A 240 -7.81 3.51 -17.27
CA TRP A 240 -6.97 4.32 -16.41
C TRP A 240 -6.66 3.61 -15.10
N TRP A 241 -5.48 3.86 -14.57
CA TRP A 241 -5.01 3.30 -13.30
C TRP A 241 -5.52 4.16 -12.15
N VAL A 242 -6.62 3.73 -11.53
CA VAL A 242 -7.33 4.50 -10.49
C VAL A 242 -7.35 3.70 -9.19
N GLY A 243 -6.90 4.32 -8.10
CA GLY A 243 -6.86 3.73 -6.77
C GLY A 243 -7.76 4.42 -5.76
N TYR A 244 -7.99 3.73 -4.65
CA TYR A 244 -8.60 4.33 -3.47
C TYR A 244 -7.53 4.69 -2.46
N CYS A 245 -7.53 5.96 -2.02
CA CYS A 245 -6.65 6.45 -0.96
C CYS A 245 -7.35 6.26 0.38
N ALA A 246 -6.86 5.32 1.19
CA ALA A 246 -7.47 4.99 2.48
C ALA A 246 -6.72 5.65 3.62
N TYR A 247 -7.46 6.39 4.43
CA TYR A 247 -7.03 6.95 5.69
C TYR A 247 -8.05 6.58 6.78
N SER A 248 -7.58 6.06 7.90
CA SER A 248 -8.44 5.74 9.04
C SER A 248 -7.69 5.93 10.34
N SER A 249 -8.25 6.71 11.22
CA SER A 249 -7.75 6.85 12.59
C SER A 249 -7.89 5.58 13.43
N ALA A 250 -8.71 4.61 13.00
CA ALA A 250 -8.94 3.33 13.68
C ALA A 250 -8.01 2.21 13.19
N GLY A 251 -7.17 2.45 12.14
CA GLY A 251 -6.23 1.44 11.62
C GLY A 251 -6.87 0.23 10.95
N GLU A 252 -8.17 0.24 10.69
CA GLU A 252 -8.91 -0.82 10.01
C GLU A 252 -9.57 -0.29 8.75
N LEU A 253 -9.40 -1.03 7.64
CA LEU A 253 -10.15 -0.80 6.42
C LEU A 253 -11.55 -1.41 6.55
N ASP A 254 -12.55 -0.68 6.05
CA ASP A 254 -13.87 -1.25 5.84
C ASP A 254 -13.77 -2.48 4.94
N GLU A 255 -14.40 -3.60 5.34
CA GLU A 255 -14.42 -4.83 4.54
C GLU A 255 -15.11 -4.62 3.17
N GLY A 256 -15.88 -3.56 3.00
CA GLY A 256 -16.50 -3.15 1.74
C GLY A 256 -15.50 -2.73 0.65
N ILE A 257 -14.29 -2.29 1.04
CA ILE A 257 -13.27 -1.76 0.10
C ILE A 257 -12.89 -2.77 -1.00
N TRP A 258 -12.95 -4.08 -0.70
CA TRP A 258 -12.65 -5.14 -1.66
C TRP A 258 -13.69 -5.29 -2.79
N ARG A 259 -14.78 -4.52 -2.72
CA ARG A 259 -15.84 -4.47 -3.74
C ARG A 259 -15.73 -3.26 -4.66
N TYR A 260 -14.80 -2.34 -4.35
CA TYR A 260 -14.59 -1.16 -5.18
C TYR A 260 -13.87 -1.56 -6.46
N ASP A 261 -14.29 -0.97 -7.56
CA ASP A 261 -13.62 -1.10 -8.85
C ASP A 261 -12.39 -0.17 -8.86
N VAL A 262 -11.27 -0.68 -8.35
CA VAL A 262 -10.02 0.05 -8.24
C VAL A 262 -8.85 -0.84 -8.65
N ASP A 263 -7.80 -0.20 -9.18
CA ASP A 263 -6.61 -0.90 -9.66
C ASP A 263 -5.53 -1.02 -8.58
N PHE A 264 -5.60 -0.21 -7.51
CA PHE A 264 -4.69 -0.28 -6.37
C PHE A 264 -5.31 0.36 -5.11
N LEU A 265 -4.70 0.09 -3.97
CA LEU A 265 -4.97 0.79 -2.71
C LEU A 265 -3.74 1.59 -2.30
N ALA A 266 -3.93 2.85 -1.95
CA ALA A 266 -2.95 3.67 -1.24
C ALA A 266 -3.40 3.79 0.22
N VAL A 267 -2.60 3.29 1.17
CA VAL A 267 -2.99 3.26 2.59
C VAL A 267 -2.00 4.03 3.44
N GLU A 268 -2.52 4.69 4.46
CA GLU A 268 -1.70 5.36 5.47
C GLU A 268 -0.89 4.31 6.26
N GLU A 269 0.34 4.68 6.65
CA GLU A 269 1.33 3.77 7.26
C GLU A 269 0.77 2.98 8.46
N SER A 270 -0.02 3.65 9.32
CA SER A 270 -0.59 3.03 10.53
C SER A 270 -1.61 1.92 10.24
N MET A 271 -2.19 1.92 9.03
CA MET A 271 -3.15 0.89 8.60
C MET A 271 -2.46 -0.37 8.06
N LEU A 272 -1.16 -0.29 7.76
CA LEU A 272 -0.43 -1.39 7.15
C LEU A 272 -0.26 -2.55 8.14
N SER A 273 -0.69 -3.73 7.73
CA SER A 273 -0.59 -4.95 8.53
C SER A 273 -0.34 -6.18 7.64
N ASN A 274 0.19 -7.24 8.23
CA ASN A 274 0.31 -8.53 7.54
C ASN A 274 -1.04 -9.11 7.07
N ARG A 275 -2.14 -8.75 7.74
CA ARG A 275 -3.49 -9.13 7.30
C ARG A 275 -3.86 -8.39 6.03
N LEU A 276 -3.69 -7.07 6.01
CA LEU A 276 -4.00 -6.23 4.87
C LEU A 276 -3.19 -6.62 3.63
N THR A 277 -1.87 -6.79 3.78
CA THR A 277 -1.01 -7.18 2.65
C THR A 277 -1.38 -8.54 2.06
N ARG A 278 -1.77 -9.52 2.91
CA ARG A 278 -2.26 -10.81 2.42
C ARG A 278 -3.60 -10.69 1.71
N LEU A 279 -4.52 -9.87 2.22
CA LEU A 279 -5.83 -9.66 1.60
C LEU A 279 -5.68 -8.97 0.24
N ALA A 280 -4.93 -7.86 0.16
CA ALA A 280 -4.67 -7.16 -1.08
C ALA A 280 -4.06 -8.11 -2.14
N ARG A 281 -3.08 -8.92 -1.73
CA ARG A 281 -2.48 -9.92 -2.60
C ARG A 281 -3.47 -10.99 -3.07
N SER A 282 -4.38 -11.46 -2.19
CA SER A 282 -5.40 -12.46 -2.56
C SER A 282 -6.40 -11.92 -3.58
N GLN A 283 -6.56 -10.62 -3.65
CA GLN A 283 -7.37 -9.91 -4.65
C GLN A 283 -6.56 -9.46 -5.87
N SER A 284 -5.26 -9.78 -5.93
CA SER A 284 -4.32 -9.27 -6.95
C SER A 284 -4.28 -7.74 -7.02
N LEU A 285 -4.53 -7.06 -5.91
CA LEU A 285 -4.61 -5.61 -5.81
C LEU A 285 -3.29 -5.05 -5.30
N PRO A 286 -2.56 -4.26 -6.10
CA PRO A 286 -1.37 -3.54 -5.67
C PRO A 286 -1.65 -2.68 -4.43
N LEU A 287 -0.68 -2.65 -3.52
CA LEU A 287 -0.77 -1.91 -2.28
C LEU A 287 0.36 -0.89 -2.20
N TYR A 288 0.00 0.38 -2.15
CA TYR A 288 0.92 1.50 -1.93
C TYR A 288 0.78 1.98 -0.49
N VAL A 289 1.86 2.46 0.10
CA VAL A 289 1.86 2.95 1.49
C VAL A 289 2.38 4.39 1.53
N TRP A 290 1.71 5.24 2.30
CA TRP A 290 2.03 6.66 2.52
C TRP A 290 1.88 7.06 4.00
N SER A 291 2.61 8.05 4.51
CA SER A 291 3.89 8.47 3.96
C SER A 291 5.00 7.79 4.74
N VAL A 292 5.95 7.19 4.05
CA VAL A 292 7.02 6.42 4.69
C VAL A 292 8.32 7.22 4.67
N TYR A 293 8.93 7.43 5.83
CA TYR A 293 10.12 8.28 5.99
C TYR A 293 11.40 7.51 6.36
N ASP A 294 11.26 6.30 6.86
CA ASP A 294 12.34 5.49 7.41
C ASP A 294 12.73 4.36 6.47
N SER A 295 14.03 4.26 6.12
CA SER A 295 14.55 3.28 5.17
C SER A 295 14.37 1.82 5.63
N ASP A 296 14.45 1.56 6.94
CA ASP A 296 14.25 0.20 7.48
C ASP A 296 12.79 -0.20 7.36
N LYS A 297 11.86 0.73 7.60
CA LYS A 297 10.43 0.53 7.37
C LYS A 297 10.12 0.35 5.88
N MET A 298 10.71 1.14 4.99
CA MET A 298 10.58 0.96 3.54
C MET A 298 10.94 -0.47 3.13
N LEU A 299 12.09 -0.96 3.59
CA LEU A 299 12.53 -2.33 3.32
C LEU A 299 11.56 -3.37 3.91
N GLN A 300 11.13 -3.17 5.16
CA GLN A 300 10.15 -4.05 5.81
C GLN A 300 8.84 -4.13 5.01
N TYR A 301 8.31 -3.01 4.54
CA TYR A 301 7.05 -2.96 3.79
C TYR A 301 7.16 -3.64 2.43
N LEU A 302 8.28 -3.46 1.73
CA LEU A 302 8.57 -4.22 0.51
C LEU A 302 8.60 -5.73 0.78
N GLN A 303 9.21 -6.16 1.89
CA GLN A 303 9.23 -7.58 2.31
C GLN A 303 7.84 -8.09 2.69
N MET A 304 6.95 -7.26 3.21
CA MET A 304 5.54 -7.58 3.45
C MET A 304 4.74 -7.72 2.14
N GLY A 305 5.24 -7.18 1.02
CA GLY A 305 4.61 -7.24 -0.30
C GLY A 305 3.89 -5.96 -0.71
N VAL A 306 4.26 -4.83 -0.12
CA VAL A 306 3.90 -3.50 -0.63
C VAL A 306 4.55 -3.31 -2.00
N THR A 307 3.81 -2.73 -2.93
CA THR A 307 4.22 -2.56 -4.34
C THR A 307 4.52 -1.10 -4.70
N GLY A 308 4.29 -0.15 -3.80
CA GLY A 308 4.65 1.26 -3.98
C GLY A 308 4.91 1.95 -2.67
N LEU A 309 5.94 2.81 -2.67
CA LEU A 309 6.30 3.65 -1.54
C LEU A 309 6.04 5.12 -1.92
N ILE A 310 5.08 5.75 -1.23
CA ILE A 310 4.81 7.19 -1.33
C ILE A 310 5.55 7.86 -0.17
N THR A 311 6.51 8.74 -0.49
CA THR A 311 7.47 9.27 0.48
C THR A 311 7.94 10.68 0.15
N ASP A 312 8.28 11.43 1.19
CA ASP A 312 8.94 12.73 1.06
C ASP A 312 10.43 12.61 0.67
N TYR A 313 11.01 11.38 0.78
CA TYR A 313 12.42 11.09 0.53
C TYR A 313 12.58 10.08 -0.63
N PRO A 314 12.34 10.50 -1.89
CA PRO A 314 12.41 9.59 -3.04
C PRO A 314 13.82 9.00 -3.27
N ASP A 315 14.89 9.69 -2.89
CA ASP A 315 16.27 9.21 -2.91
C ASP A 315 16.48 7.99 -1.99
N PHE A 316 15.98 8.04 -0.77
CA PHE A 316 16.05 6.91 0.16
C PHE A 316 15.21 5.73 -0.33
N ALA A 317 13.98 6.01 -0.80
CA ALA A 317 13.12 4.98 -1.36
C ALA A 317 13.73 4.33 -2.61
N ARG A 318 14.38 5.11 -3.48
CA ARG A 318 15.11 4.59 -4.65
C ARG A 318 16.23 3.65 -4.24
N ALA A 319 17.09 4.07 -3.31
CA ALA A 319 18.18 3.25 -2.82
C ALA A 319 17.71 1.93 -2.21
N VAL A 320 16.67 1.95 -1.36
CA VAL A 320 16.07 0.76 -0.74
C VAL A 320 15.42 -0.14 -1.79
N THR A 321 14.68 0.44 -2.73
CA THR A 321 13.97 -0.31 -3.77
C THR A 321 14.94 -1.00 -4.73
N ASP A 322 16.02 -0.33 -5.13
CA ASP A 322 17.04 -0.91 -6.01
C ASP A 322 17.80 -2.04 -5.32
N ALA A 323 18.16 -1.88 -4.04
CA ALA A 323 18.76 -2.94 -3.24
C ALA A 323 17.81 -4.14 -3.08
N TYR A 324 16.53 -3.90 -2.87
CA TYR A 324 15.49 -4.93 -2.79
C TYR A 324 15.32 -5.66 -4.12
N ARG A 325 15.23 -4.92 -5.25
CA ARG A 325 15.13 -5.48 -6.61
C ARG A 325 16.34 -6.36 -6.94
N ALA A 326 17.56 -5.89 -6.62
CA ALA A 326 18.79 -6.64 -6.89
C ALA A 326 18.79 -8.00 -6.18
N LYS A 327 18.32 -8.09 -4.95
CA LYS A 327 18.20 -9.34 -4.18
C LYS A 327 17.10 -10.27 -4.72
N ASN A 328 16.08 -9.73 -5.38
CA ASN A 328 14.90 -10.46 -5.86
C ASN A 328 14.84 -10.57 -7.39
N THR A 329 15.94 -10.35 -8.10
CA THR A 329 16.01 -10.29 -9.57
C THR A 329 15.43 -11.55 -10.25
N ALA A 330 15.61 -12.73 -9.68
CA ALA A 330 15.08 -13.98 -10.24
C ALA A 330 13.54 -13.99 -10.25
N ALA A 331 12.89 -13.48 -9.19
CA ALA A 331 11.43 -13.40 -9.09
C ALA A 331 10.86 -12.41 -10.13
N TYR A 332 11.54 -11.28 -10.34
CA TYR A 332 11.10 -10.28 -11.31
C TYR A 332 11.31 -10.68 -12.77
N ARG A 333 12.35 -11.49 -13.08
CA ARG A 333 12.58 -12.03 -14.42
C ARG A 333 11.48 -12.97 -14.88
N LEU A 334 10.81 -13.65 -13.95
CA LEU A 334 9.68 -14.54 -14.24
C LEU A 334 8.36 -13.77 -14.45
N ALA A 335 8.31 -12.49 -14.04
CA ALA A 335 7.12 -11.65 -14.10
C ALA A 335 7.22 -10.54 -15.15
N ALA A 336 8.18 -10.61 -16.09
CA ALA A 336 8.34 -9.58 -17.11
C ALA A 336 7.08 -9.45 -17.98
N PRO A 337 6.56 -8.24 -18.22
CA PRO A 337 5.39 -8.03 -19.05
C PRO A 337 5.74 -8.37 -20.51
N GLY A 338 5.01 -9.28 -21.10
CA GLY A 338 5.17 -9.67 -22.51
C GLY A 338 4.84 -11.11 -22.83
N GLN A 339 4.48 -11.94 -21.84
CA GLN A 339 4.12 -13.35 -22.04
C GLN A 339 2.77 -13.71 -21.39
N ALA A 340 1.80 -12.82 -21.40
CA ALA A 340 0.39 -13.19 -21.27
C ALA A 340 -0.23 -12.99 -22.65
N ALA A 341 -0.21 -14.07 -23.42
CA ALA A 341 -1.05 -14.22 -24.61
C ALA A 341 -2.42 -14.73 -24.17
#